data_b076e22760861d14b8d043fec9b10889
#
_entry.id   b076e22760861d14b8d043fec9b10889
#
_cell.length_a   1.000
_cell.length_b   1.000
_cell.length_c   1.000
_cell.angle_alpha   90.00
_cell.angle_beta   90.00
_cell.angle_gamma   90.00
#
_symmetry.space_group_name_H-M   'P 1'
#
loop_
_entity.id
_entity.type
_entity.pdbx_description
1 polymer ?
#
loop_
_entity_poly.entity_id
_entity_poly.type
_entity_poly.pdbx_seq_one_letter_code
_entity_poly.pdbx_strand_id
1 'polypeptide(L)'
;MKYLKPYKIYESLEGTDISIDDFLEKIRIPESKRPQIINWWNENRRDFIIHYFNFSSPQPIAGVFLGENIIAINSRLPMPPHIKLFLALHESRHCDQHREGRFMEGYYNTVVNGDKESFLQTYTDSERDANDFAVQSMRECGFDSEMNFEEMRLRGNERAGDMVYRMMSNDIERLNPVDFFDLLKKQIGV
;
A
#
# COMPACT_ATOMS: atom_id res chain seq x y z
N MET A 1 14.14 10.07 25.63
CA MET A 1 14.42 10.87 24.42
C MET A 1 15.35 10.13 23.45
N LYS A 2 15.01 8.90 23.00
CA LYS A 2 15.84 8.07 22.09
C LYS A 2 15.08 7.41 20.94
N TYR A 3 13.82 7.81 20.67
CA TYR A 3 12.97 7.15 19.66
C TYR A 3 12.59 8.04 18.46
N LEU A 4 13.27 9.19 18.28
CA LEU A 4 13.10 10.07 17.11
C LEU A 4 13.96 9.65 15.89
N LYS A 5 14.63 8.51 15.92
CA LYS A 5 15.47 8.02 14.83
C LYS A 5 14.76 7.33 13.66
N PRO A 6 13.56 6.71 13.80
CA PRO A 6 12.90 6.13 12.62
C PRO A 6 12.53 7.17 11.56
N TYR A 7 12.19 8.40 11.95
CA TYR A 7 11.72 9.44 11.02
C TYR A 7 12.83 10.08 10.15
N LYS A 8 14.09 9.98 10.53
CA LYS A 8 15.20 10.50 9.70
C LYS A 8 15.60 9.59 8.53
N ILE A 9 15.09 8.39 8.47
CA ILE A 9 15.44 7.41 7.42
C ILE A 9 14.78 7.76 6.07
N TYR A 10 13.76 8.60 6.08
CA TYR A 10 12.93 8.90 4.92
C TYR A 10 13.33 10.18 4.16
N GLU A 11 14.39 10.87 4.57
CA GLU A 11 14.79 12.18 4.02
C GLU A 11 15.29 12.16 2.56
N SER A 12 15.30 11.01 1.87
CA SER A 12 15.67 10.94 0.45
C SER A 12 15.11 9.72 -0.27
N LEU A 13 13.80 9.57 -0.34
CA LEU A 13 13.22 8.59 -1.26
C LEU A 13 13.20 9.19 -2.66
N GLU A 14 14.22 8.89 -3.45
CA GLU A 14 14.18 9.18 -4.88
C GLU A 14 13.16 8.26 -5.54
N GLY A 15 12.13 8.83 -6.10
CA GLY A 15 11.08 8.13 -6.84
C GLY A 15 10.62 8.94 -8.04
N THR A 16 9.83 8.32 -8.90
CA THR A 16 9.21 8.94 -10.06
C THR A 16 7.78 8.46 -10.22
N ASP A 17 6.90 9.38 -10.55
CA ASP A 17 5.56 9.06 -11.00
C ASP A 17 5.64 8.44 -12.38
N ILE A 18 5.02 7.29 -12.55
CA ILE A 18 5.05 6.55 -13.82
C ILE A 18 3.65 6.10 -14.23
N SER A 19 3.45 5.95 -15.53
CA SER A 19 2.24 5.36 -16.07
C SER A 19 2.14 3.87 -15.74
N ILE A 20 0.95 3.30 -15.88
CA ILE A 20 0.78 1.84 -15.73
C ILE A 20 1.64 1.08 -16.75
N ASP A 21 1.79 1.56 -17.97
CA ASP A 21 2.59 0.91 -19.01
C ASP A 21 4.08 0.90 -18.63
N ASP A 22 4.63 2.04 -18.23
CA ASP A 22 6.00 2.13 -17.71
C ASP A 22 6.22 1.25 -16.47
N PHE A 23 5.22 1.19 -15.59
CA PHE A 23 5.29 0.33 -14.42
C PHE A 23 5.39 -1.14 -14.81
N LEU A 24 4.52 -1.62 -15.71
CA LEU A 24 4.53 -3.01 -16.17
C LEU A 24 5.83 -3.38 -16.89
N GLU A 25 6.43 -2.43 -17.61
CA GLU A 25 7.73 -2.60 -18.22
C GLU A 25 8.83 -2.73 -17.16
N LYS A 26 8.89 -1.79 -16.21
CA LYS A 26 9.89 -1.78 -15.12
C LYS A 26 9.85 -3.02 -14.25
N ILE A 27 8.67 -3.53 -13.96
CA ILE A 27 8.50 -4.79 -13.20
C ILE A 27 8.64 -6.05 -14.08
N ARG A 28 8.82 -5.90 -15.38
CA ARG A 28 9.03 -6.98 -16.36
C ARG A 28 7.85 -7.94 -16.52
N ILE A 29 6.64 -7.41 -16.57
CA ILE A 29 5.47 -8.19 -16.99
C ILE A 29 5.66 -8.59 -18.46
N PRO A 30 5.38 -9.86 -18.84
CA PRO A 30 5.44 -10.29 -20.23
C PRO A 30 4.59 -9.41 -21.16
N GLU A 31 5.12 -9.03 -22.31
CA GLU A 31 4.45 -8.15 -23.28
C GLU A 31 3.08 -8.66 -23.68
N SER A 32 2.92 -9.98 -23.81
CA SER A 32 1.65 -10.61 -24.16
C SER A 32 0.53 -10.39 -23.15
N LYS A 33 0.85 -10.08 -21.89
CA LYS A 33 -0.13 -9.83 -20.81
C LYS A 33 -0.42 -8.35 -20.61
N ARG A 34 0.48 -7.45 -21.00
CA ARG A 34 0.36 -6.00 -20.74
C ARG A 34 -0.94 -5.38 -21.29
N PRO A 35 -1.40 -5.67 -22.53
CA PRO A 35 -2.61 -5.03 -23.05
C PRO A 35 -3.86 -5.30 -22.19
N GLN A 36 -4.02 -6.51 -21.68
CA GLN A 36 -5.17 -6.86 -20.82
C GLN A 36 -5.11 -6.10 -19.50
N ILE A 37 -3.92 -5.99 -18.88
CA ILE A 37 -3.71 -5.26 -17.63
C ILE A 37 -3.95 -3.77 -17.83
N ILE A 38 -3.40 -3.18 -18.90
CA ILE A 38 -3.56 -1.76 -19.21
C ILE A 38 -5.04 -1.43 -19.45
N ASN A 39 -5.76 -2.25 -20.21
CA ASN A 39 -7.20 -2.05 -20.41
C ASN A 39 -7.96 -2.11 -19.08
N TRP A 40 -7.73 -3.16 -18.28
CA TRP A 40 -8.35 -3.30 -16.96
C TRP A 40 -8.06 -2.08 -16.06
N TRP A 41 -6.79 -1.63 -16.02
CA TRP A 41 -6.38 -0.48 -15.21
C TRP A 41 -7.06 0.81 -15.67
N ASN A 42 -7.10 1.07 -16.97
CA ASN A 42 -7.74 2.26 -17.53
C ASN A 42 -9.25 2.29 -17.29
N GLU A 43 -9.89 1.15 -17.19
CA GLU A 43 -11.32 1.04 -16.89
C GLU A 43 -11.61 1.24 -15.38
N ASN A 44 -10.71 0.75 -14.50
CA ASN A 44 -10.98 0.65 -13.08
C ASN A 44 -10.11 1.57 -12.20
N ARG A 45 -8.94 2.00 -12.70
CA ARG A 45 -7.90 2.73 -11.93
C ARG A 45 -7.27 3.88 -12.73
N ARG A 46 -7.99 4.44 -13.69
CA ARG A 46 -7.47 5.44 -14.63
C ARG A 46 -6.78 6.63 -13.98
N ASP A 47 -7.31 7.11 -12.87
CA ASP A 47 -6.84 8.32 -12.20
C ASP A 47 -5.75 8.04 -11.16
N PHE A 48 -5.29 6.78 -11.06
CA PHE A 48 -4.23 6.43 -10.12
C PHE A 48 -2.86 6.77 -10.66
N ILE A 49 -2.03 7.33 -9.78
CA ILE A 49 -0.61 7.62 -9.99
C ILE A 49 0.21 6.54 -9.27
N ILE A 50 1.15 5.93 -9.99
CA ILE A 50 2.09 4.98 -9.41
C ILE A 50 3.42 5.70 -9.16
N HIS A 51 3.74 5.92 -7.89
CA HIS A 51 5.04 6.44 -7.48
C HIS A 51 6.01 5.26 -7.30
N TYR A 52 6.98 5.12 -8.20
CA TYR A 52 7.94 4.02 -8.17
C TYR A 52 9.23 4.48 -7.52
N PHE A 53 9.42 4.12 -6.25
CA PHE A 53 10.52 4.62 -5.43
C PHE A 53 11.59 3.57 -5.15
N ASN A 54 12.75 4.05 -4.71
CA ASN A 54 13.91 3.23 -4.43
C ASN A 54 14.31 3.39 -2.96
N PHE A 55 13.96 2.40 -2.14
CA PHE A 55 14.22 2.45 -0.71
C PHE A 55 14.85 1.14 -0.19
N SER A 56 15.92 1.29 0.58
CA SER A 56 16.58 0.20 1.28
C SER A 56 16.54 0.43 2.78
N SER A 57 15.88 -0.45 3.50
CA SER A 57 15.78 -0.42 4.96
C SER A 57 15.87 -1.83 5.51
N PRO A 58 16.30 -2.00 6.77
CA PRO A 58 16.20 -3.28 7.48
C PRO A 58 14.76 -3.83 7.60
N GLN A 59 13.76 -2.94 7.51
CA GLN A 59 12.34 -3.28 7.44
C GLN A 59 11.78 -2.68 6.15
N PRO A 60 11.90 -3.39 5.02
CA PRO A 60 11.53 -2.85 3.73
C PRO A 60 10.00 -2.67 3.63
N ILE A 61 9.59 -1.46 3.32
CA ILE A 61 8.22 -1.18 2.89
C ILE A 61 8.10 -1.63 1.44
N ALA A 62 7.13 -2.49 1.16
CA ALA A 62 6.92 -3.05 -0.18
C ALA A 62 6.08 -2.11 -1.06
N GLY A 63 4.99 -1.64 -0.51
CA GLY A 63 4.09 -0.67 -1.08
C GLY A 63 3.45 0.16 0.02
N VAL A 64 2.86 1.28 -0.34
CA VAL A 64 2.05 2.11 0.53
C VAL A 64 1.12 2.98 -0.31
N PHE A 65 -0.12 3.15 0.12
CA PHE A 65 -0.97 4.19 -0.43
C PHE A 65 -0.68 5.54 0.25
N LEU A 66 -0.82 6.63 -0.50
CA LEU A 66 -0.45 7.97 -0.05
C LEU A 66 -1.63 8.93 0.00
N GLY A 67 -2.82 8.39 0.12
CA GLY A 67 -4.07 9.14 0.05
C GLY A 67 -4.50 9.44 -1.38
N GLU A 68 -5.76 9.87 -1.55
CA GLU A 68 -6.38 10.12 -2.85
C GLU A 68 -6.19 8.94 -3.83
N ASN A 69 -5.40 9.15 -4.88
CA ASN A 69 -5.18 8.17 -5.94
C ASN A 69 -3.68 7.88 -6.14
N ILE A 70 -2.85 8.09 -5.11
CA ILE A 70 -1.40 7.88 -5.21
C ILE A 70 -1.03 6.61 -4.45
N ILE A 71 -0.38 5.70 -5.14
CA ILE A 71 0.22 4.50 -4.56
C ILE A 71 1.73 4.50 -4.80
N ALA A 72 2.50 4.09 -3.81
CA ALA A 72 3.95 4.01 -3.94
C ALA A 72 4.42 2.55 -3.86
N ILE A 73 5.27 2.14 -4.80
CA ILE A 73 5.80 0.78 -4.90
C ILE A 73 7.33 0.81 -4.86
N ASN A 74 7.90 0.00 -3.98
CA ASN A 74 9.35 -0.07 -3.81
C ASN A 74 10.02 -0.90 -4.93
N SER A 75 10.86 -0.26 -5.71
CA SER A 75 11.57 -0.86 -6.85
C SER A 75 12.62 -1.90 -6.42
N ARG A 76 13.26 -1.69 -5.26
CA ARG A 76 14.40 -2.52 -4.80
C ARG A 76 14.02 -3.90 -4.29
N LEU A 77 12.77 -4.12 -3.92
CA LEU A 77 12.40 -5.42 -3.38
C LEU A 77 12.53 -6.52 -4.43
N PRO A 78 13.25 -7.60 -4.15
CA PRO A 78 13.44 -8.72 -5.06
C PRO A 78 12.17 -9.59 -5.10
N MET A 79 11.07 -9.00 -5.58
CA MET A 79 9.79 -9.67 -5.73
C MET A 79 9.54 -10.06 -7.18
N PRO A 80 8.87 -11.19 -7.42
CA PRO A 80 8.38 -11.54 -8.74
C PRO A 80 7.49 -10.43 -9.35
N PRO A 81 7.50 -10.27 -10.68
CA PRO A 81 6.69 -9.24 -11.38
C PRO A 81 5.22 -9.22 -10.96
N HIS A 82 4.57 -10.39 -10.94
CA HIS A 82 3.17 -10.53 -10.58
C HIS A 82 2.87 -10.13 -9.13
N ILE A 83 3.84 -10.30 -8.20
CA ILE A 83 3.68 -9.86 -6.80
C ILE A 83 3.73 -8.33 -6.71
N LYS A 84 4.58 -7.66 -7.49
CA LYS A 84 4.60 -6.19 -7.54
C LYS A 84 3.30 -5.61 -8.13
N LEU A 85 2.74 -6.27 -9.15
CA LEU A 85 1.42 -5.90 -9.67
C LEU A 85 0.32 -6.12 -8.64
N PHE A 86 0.32 -7.27 -7.95
CA PHE A 86 -0.59 -7.54 -6.85
C PHE A 86 -0.54 -6.43 -5.78
N LEU A 87 0.66 -6.02 -5.37
CA LEU A 87 0.83 -4.92 -4.40
C LEU A 87 0.25 -3.62 -4.91
N ALA A 88 0.47 -3.25 -6.17
CA ALA A 88 -0.11 -2.03 -6.74
C ALA A 88 -1.65 -2.05 -6.69
N LEU A 89 -2.26 -3.20 -6.98
CA LEU A 89 -3.71 -3.40 -6.87
C LEU A 89 -4.18 -3.33 -5.42
N HIS A 90 -3.48 -3.97 -4.50
CA HIS A 90 -3.75 -3.95 -3.06
C HIS A 90 -3.72 -2.51 -2.51
N GLU A 91 -2.65 -1.76 -2.76
CA GLU A 91 -2.53 -0.38 -2.30
C GLU A 91 -3.61 0.54 -2.93
N SER A 92 -4.00 0.27 -4.18
CA SER A 92 -5.09 1.02 -4.82
C SER A 92 -6.44 0.81 -4.11
N ARG A 93 -6.67 -0.36 -3.50
CA ARG A 93 -7.87 -0.61 -2.70
C ARG A 93 -7.86 0.17 -1.39
N HIS A 94 -6.69 0.34 -0.76
CA HIS A 94 -6.57 1.21 0.40
C HIS A 94 -6.94 2.67 0.08
N CYS A 95 -6.63 3.16 -1.12
CA CYS A 95 -7.12 4.46 -1.56
C CYS A 95 -8.66 4.52 -1.63
N ASP A 96 -9.32 3.46 -2.12
CA ASP A 96 -10.78 3.39 -2.12
C ASP A 96 -11.34 3.38 -0.69
N GLN A 97 -10.78 2.55 0.18
CA GLN A 97 -11.16 2.46 1.59
C GLN A 97 -10.99 3.81 2.31
N HIS A 98 -9.94 4.56 1.96
CA HIS A 98 -9.73 5.90 2.49
C HIS A 98 -10.82 6.87 2.02
N ARG A 99 -11.15 6.88 0.72
CA ARG A 99 -12.25 7.70 0.17
C ARG A 99 -13.62 7.33 0.75
N GLU A 100 -13.81 6.07 1.11
CA GLU A 100 -15.01 5.58 1.79
C GLU A 100 -15.03 5.90 3.30
N GLY A 101 -13.99 6.56 3.83
CA GLY A 101 -13.86 6.89 5.27
C GLY A 101 -13.61 5.67 6.18
N ARG A 102 -13.28 4.51 5.61
CA ARG A 102 -13.11 3.26 6.37
C ARG A 102 -11.69 3.02 6.86
N PHE A 103 -10.70 3.63 6.23
CA PHE A 103 -9.30 3.31 6.50
C PHE A 103 -8.73 4.17 7.64
N MET A 104 -8.23 5.36 7.37
CA MET A 104 -7.50 6.16 8.36
C MET A 104 -8.39 6.74 9.46
N GLU A 105 -9.61 7.16 9.13
CA GLU A 105 -10.52 7.73 10.12
C GLU A 105 -10.98 6.66 11.13
N GLY A 106 -11.25 5.43 10.66
CA GLY A 106 -11.55 4.30 11.52
C GLY A 106 -10.39 3.99 12.46
N TYR A 107 -9.16 3.95 11.95
CA TYR A 107 -7.97 3.68 12.75
C TYR A 107 -7.70 4.77 13.79
N TYR A 108 -7.79 6.03 13.38
CA TYR A 108 -7.58 7.16 14.29
C TYR A 108 -8.51 7.10 15.49
N ASN A 109 -9.79 6.89 15.27
CA ASN A 109 -10.79 6.84 16.32
C ASN A 109 -10.53 5.69 17.31
N THR A 110 -10.15 4.51 16.86
CA THR A 110 -9.83 3.37 17.74
C THR A 110 -8.56 3.63 18.54
N VAL A 111 -7.53 4.25 17.96
CA VAL A 111 -6.28 4.58 18.66
C VAL A 111 -6.49 5.68 19.70
N VAL A 112 -7.26 6.74 19.37
CA VAL A 112 -7.60 7.82 20.33
C VAL A 112 -8.31 7.28 21.55
N ASN A 113 -9.20 6.32 21.35
CA ASN A 113 -9.96 5.70 22.45
C ASN A 113 -9.16 4.62 23.20
N GLY A 114 -7.92 4.32 22.78
CA GLY A 114 -7.09 3.26 23.36
C GLY A 114 -7.62 1.84 23.10
N ASP A 115 -8.54 1.70 22.14
CA ASP A 115 -9.18 0.42 21.80
C ASP A 115 -8.33 -0.35 20.77
N LYS A 116 -7.31 -1.02 21.29
CA LYS A 116 -6.39 -1.82 20.49
C LYS A 116 -7.08 -2.99 19.79
N GLU A 117 -8.05 -3.62 20.44
CA GLU A 117 -8.75 -4.78 19.87
C GLU A 117 -9.56 -4.39 18.63
N SER A 118 -10.36 -3.33 18.74
CA SER A 118 -11.10 -2.78 17.61
C SER A 118 -10.16 -2.26 16.52
N PHE A 119 -9.01 -1.70 16.87
CA PHE A 119 -7.99 -1.31 15.89
C PHE A 119 -7.51 -2.52 15.09
N LEU A 120 -7.07 -3.59 15.78
CA LEU A 120 -6.54 -4.79 15.13
C LEU A 120 -7.60 -5.48 14.26
N GLN A 121 -8.85 -5.49 14.68
CA GLN A 121 -9.96 -6.02 13.88
C GLN A 121 -10.16 -5.17 12.62
N THR A 122 -10.25 -3.85 12.75
CA THR A 122 -10.42 -2.92 11.62
C THR A 122 -9.26 -3.03 10.63
N TYR A 123 -8.03 -3.10 11.14
CA TYR A 123 -6.83 -3.30 10.33
C TYR A 123 -6.90 -4.62 9.54
N THR A 124 -7.20 -5.73 10.22
CA THR A 124 -7.29 -7.06 9.60
C THR A 124 -8.36 -7.11 8.53
N ASP A 125 -9.51 -6.51 8.77
CA ASP A 125 -10.62 -6.46 7.80
C ASP A 125 -10.28 -5.61 6.58
N SER A 126 -9.58 -4.49 6.77
CA SER A 126 -9.09 -3.64 5.67
C SER A 126 -8.05 -4.35 4.80
N GLU A 127 -7.09 -5.03 5.44
CA GLU A 127 -6.07 -5.80 4.72
C GLU A 127 -6.67 -6.98 3.94
N ARG A 128 -7.66 -7.65 4.53
CA ARG A 128 -8.37 -8.74 3.87
C ARG A 128 -9.15 -8.25 2.65
N ASP A 129 -9.90 -7.16 2.78
CA ASP A 129 -10.63 -6.53 1.67
C ASP A 129 -9.67 -6.10 0.55
N ALA A 130 -8.51 -5.53 0.89
CA ALA A 130 -7.50 -5.15 -0.10
C ALA A 130 -6.87 -6.37 -0.80
N ASN A 131 -6.60 -7.45 -0.06
CA ASN A 131 -6.12 -8.70 -0.63
C ASN A 131 -7.16 -9.37 -1.54
N ASP A 132 -8.43 -9.42 -1.11
CA ASP A 132 -9.52 -10.01 -1.90
C ASP A 132 -9.73 -9.23 -3.20
N PHE A 133 -9.71 -7.89 -3.13
CA PHE A 133 -9.75 -7.04 -4.31
C PHE A 133 -8.58 -7.30 -5.26
N ALA A 134 -7.34 -7.33 -4.74
CA ALA A 134 -6.16 -7.57 -5.56
C ALA A 134 -6.19 -8.96 -6.22
N VAL A 135 -6.63 -10.01 -5.50
CA VAL A 135 -6.81 -11.35 -6.04
C VAL A 135 -7.83 -11.36 -7.19
N GLN A 136 -8.98 -10.71 -7.00
CA GLN A 136 -10.00 -10.63 -8.05
C GLN A 136 -9.48 -9.89 -9.27
N SER A 137 -8.83 -8.76 -9.08
CA SER A 137 -8.24 -7.97 -10.16
C SER A 137 -7.15 -8.73 -10.92
N MET A 138 -6.30 -9.49 -10.22
CA MET A 138 -5.29 -10.35 -10.84
C MET A 138 -5.92 -11.43 -11.74
N ARG A 139 -7.03 -12.03 -11.31
CA ARG A 139 -7.79 -12.99 -12.14
C ARG A 139 -8.33 -12.34 -13.40
N GLU A 140 -8.94 -11.17 -13.28
CA GLU A 140 -9.44 -10.38 -14.42
C GLU A 140 -8.31 -9.97 -15.37
N CYS A 141 -7.09 -9.79 -14.86
CA CYS A 141 -5.87 -9.56 -15.64
C CYS A 141 -5.21 -10.85 -16.19
N GLY A 142 -5.83 -12.02 -16.04
CA GLY A 142 -5.36 -13.29 -16.64
C GLY A 142 -4.25 -13.99 -15.87
N PHE A 143 -4.19 -13.85 -14.54
CA PHE A 143 -3.18 -14.50 -13.67
C PHE A 143 -3.73 -15.69 -12.86
N ASP A 144 -4.75 -16.37 -13.32
CA ASP A 144 -5.41 -17.47 -12.58
C ASP A 144 -4.49 -18.61 -12.13
N SER A 145 -3.46 -18.89 -12.92
CA SER A 145 -2.59 -20.07 -12.71
C SER A 145 -1.26 -19.78 -12.05
N GLU A 146 -0.90 -18.51 -11.84
CA GLU A 146 0.45 -18.11 -11.44
C GLU A 146 0.61 -17.82 -9.94
N MET A 147 -0.49 -17.86 -9.18
CA MET A 147 -0.51 -17.44 -7.78
C MET A 147 -1.29 -18.40 -6.90
N ASN A 148 -0.74 -18.70 -5.73
CA ASN A 148 -1.52 -19.30 -4.64
C ASN A 148 -2.36 -18.21 -3.96
N PHE A 149 -3.52 -17.91 -4.53
CA PHE A 149 -4.39 -16.84 -4.06
C PHE A 149 -4.85 -17.04 -2.61
N GLU A 150 -5.06 -18.27 -2.18
CA GLU A 150 -5.46 -18.54 -0.79
C GLU A 150 -4.37 -18.17 0.20
N GLU A 151 -3.12 -18.48 -0.11
CA GLU A 151 -1.98 -18.06 0.73
C GLU A 151 -1.88 -16.52 0.80
N MET A 152 -2.12 -15.82 -0.30
CA MET A 152 -2.04 -14.36 -0.31
C MET A 152 -3.18 -13.70 0.46
N ARG A 153 -4.38 -14.24 0.40
CA ARG A 153 -5.52 -13.76 1.19
C ARG A 153 -5.28 -13.89 2.70
N LEU A 154 -4.57 -14.93 3.11
CA LEU A 154 -4.30 -15.23 4.52
C LEU A 154 -3.11 -14.44 5.11
N ARG A 155 -2.35 -13.72 4.30
CA ARG A 155 -1.23 -12.88 4.77
C ARG A 155 -1.67 -11.60 5.48
N GLY A 156 -2.85 -11.57 6.07
CA GLY A 156 -3.33 -10.53 6.97
C GLY A 156 -2.52 -10.55 8.29
N ASN A 157 -1.86 -9.47 8.61
CA ASN A 157 -0.76 -9.43 9.56
C ASN A 157 -1.16 -8.85 10.90
N GLU A 158 -1.56 -9.67 11.87
CA GLU A 158 -1.68 -9.23 13.27
C GLU A 158 -0.40 -8.54 13.77
N ARG A 159 0.77 -9.04 13.36
CA ARG A 159 2.06 -8.45 13.73
C ARG A 159 2.27 -7.08 13.09
N ALA A 160 1.84 -6.88 11.84
CA ALA A 160 1.89 -5.57 11.20
C ALA A 160 0.87 -4.62 11.83
N GLY A 161 -0.34 -5.08 12.12
CA GLY A 161 -1.36 -4.32 12.85
C GLY A 161 -0.85 -3.85 14.21
N ASP A 162 -0.20 -4.72 14.98
CA ASP A 162 0.44 -4.37 16.26
C ASP A 162 1.51 -3.27 16.10
N MET A 163 2.31 -3.36 15.05
CA MET A 163 3.33 -2.35 14.75
C MET A 163 2.70 -1.01 14.40
N VAL A 164 1.71 -0.99 13.52
CA VAL A 164 0.99 0.22 13.09
C VAL A 164 0.27 0.85 14.30
N TYR A 165 -0.42 0.05 15.13
CA TYR A 165 -1.06 0.54 16.34
C TYR A 165 -0.08 1.25 17.27
N ARG A 166 1.08 0.65 17.52
CA ARG A 166 2.13 1.26 18.36
C ARG A 166 2.67 2.55 17.77
N MET A 167 2.87 2.60 16.46
CA MET A 167 3.31 3.82 15.78
C MET A 167 2.28 4.93 15.95
N MET A 168 1.02 4.66 15.65
CA MET A 168 -0.06 5.65 15.78
C MET A 168 -0.27 6.09 17.24
N SER A 169 -0.23 5.17 18.20
CA SER A 169 -0.40 5.50 19.62
C SER A 169 0.71 6.39 20.16
N ASN A 170 1.94 6.26 19.66
CA ASN A 170 3.06 7.10 20.07
C ASN A 170 3.00 8.52 19.51
N ASP A 171 2.33 8.70 18.40
CA ASP A 171 2.31 9.96 17.64
C ASP A 171 0.94 10.65 17.67
N ILE A 172 -0.05 10.06 18.36
CA ILE A 172 -1.45 10.51 18.33
C ILE A 172 -1.66 11.94 18.82
N GLU A 173 -0.80 12.44 19.71
CA GLU A 173 -0.84 13.82 20.18
C GLU A 173 -0.34 14.83 19.13
N ARG A 174 0.28 14.35 18.05
CA ARG A 174 0.96 15.17 17.04
C ARG A 174 0.35 15.08 15.65
N LEU A 175 -0.42 14.04 15.33
CA LEU A 175 -0.84 13.73 13.99
C LEU A 175 -2.36 13.55 13.91
N ASN A 176 -3.05 14.51 13.32
CA ASN A 176 -4.35 14.20 12.74
C ASN A 176 -4.16 13.35 11.45
N PRO A 177 -5.20 12.67 10.94
CA PRO A 177 -5.08 11.81 9.76
C PRO A 177 -4.52 12.52 8.52
N VAL A 178 -4.82 13.80 8.34
CA VAL A 178 -4.33 14.61 7.21
C VAL A 178 -2.83 14.83 7.33
N ASP A 179 -2.35 15.20 8.51
CA ASP A 179 -0.93 15.43 8.79
C ASP A 179 -0.10 14.15 8.59
N PHE A 180 -0.67 12.98 8.88
CA PHE A 180 0.00 11.69 8.67
C PHE A 180 0.28 11.44 7.18
N PHE A 181 -0.70 11.66 6.30
CA PHE A 181 -0.50 11.51 4.87
C PHE A 181 0.45 12.56 4.29
N ASP A 182 0.33 13.80 4.72
CA ASP A 182 1.24 14.86 4.30
C ASP A 182 2.68 14.59 4.74
N LEU A 183 2.84 14.00 5.93
CA LEU A 183 4.14 13.55 6.41
C LEU A 183 4.69 12.41 5.55
N LEU A 184 3.88 11.40 5.22
CA LEU A 184 4.26 10.30 4.32
C LEU A 184 4.63 10.81 2.94
N LYS A 185 3.80 11.65 2.30
CA LYS A 185 4.08 12.26 1.00
C LYS A 185 5.40 13.01 1.02
N LYS A 186 5.59 13.87 2.00
CA LYS A 186 6.83 14.63 2.17
C LYS A 186 8.06 13.72 2.34
N GLN A 187 7.90 12.59 2.99
CA GLN A 187 8.98 11.63 3.25
C GLN A 187 9.42 10.89 1.99
N ILE A 188 8.50 10.63 1.07
CA ILE A 188 8.78 9.94 -0.20
C ILE A 188 8.96 10.91 -1.38
N GLY A 189 8.93 12.22 -1.13
CA GLY A 189 9.26 13.26 -2.12
C GLY A 189 8.15 13.55 -3.13
N VAL A 190 6.86 13.36 -2.75
CA VAL A 190 5.67 13.66 -3.58
C VAL A 190 4.90 14.83 -3.01
#